data_60f8d7c95da2bf338284a45c089ae7c5
#
_entry.id   60f8d7c95da2bf338284a45c089ae7c5
#
_cell.length_a   1.000
_cell.length_b   1.000
_cell.length_c   1.000
_cell.angle_alpha   90.00
_cell.angle_beta   90.00
_cell.angle_gamma   90.00
#
_symmetry.space_group_name_H-M   'P 1'
#
loop_
_entity.id
_entity.type
_entity.pdbx_description
1 polymer ?
#
loop_
_entity_poly.entity_id
_entity_poly.type
_entity_poly.pdbx_seq_one_letter_code
_entity_poly.pdbx_strand_id
1 'polypeptide(L)'
;MKVVKSMRYIVSTLLLFWSIIGCAGLYGQRASRYTSSVVEYLYADKRYAETPAIPHLSLPLHVGVAFVPESKAGRTGGGLSEKERMELLDRISAEFKKLSFVKNIEVIPSAYLTPNGGFANLDQIRTMHGIDVIALLSYDQVQHTDQGLLSLSYWTIVGAYIIKGEKNDTSTMIDAAVYDISSRKMLFRAPGTSHVKGSATPVNLSEQLRMDSREGFRTASDNLVVNLQDQLDRFKTKVKEMPDAYVVAQKPGYTGGGSMGAVFSLLLLGLGGFALWRGRRQ
;
A
#
# COMPACT_ATOMS: atom_id res chain seq x y z
N MET A 1 58.05 37.32 28.88
CA MET A 1 57.77 37.23 27.41
C MET A 1 57.54 35.82 26.88
N LYS A 2 58.17 34.75 27.39
CA LYS A 2 57.93 33.35 26.93
C LYS A 2 56.55 32.79 27.29
N VAL A 3 55.99 33.13 28.46
CA VAL A 3 54.68 32.60 28.94
C VAL A 3 53.49 33.12 28.09
N VAL A 4 53.55 34.42 27.66
CA VAL A 4 52.49 35.01 26.83
C VAL A 4 52.47 34.39 25.42
N LYS A 5 53.62 34.04 24.84
CA LYS A 5 53.67 33.32 23.55
C LYS A 5 53.10 31.91 23.66
N SER A 6 53.40 31.17 24.71
CA SER A 6 52.86 29.81 24.96
C SER A 6 51.34 29.85 25.10
N MET A 7 50.78 30.81 25.80
CA MET A 7 49.35 30.95 26.01
C MET A 7 48.61 31.27 24.69
N ARG A 8 49.20 32.04 23.79
CA ARG A 8 48.64 32.35 22.46
C ARG A 8 48.56 31.08 21.57
N TYR A 9 49.56 30.20 21.62
CA TYR A 9 49.54 28.92 20.89
C TYR A 9 48.51 27.97 21.45
N ILE A 10 48.32 27.90 22.76
CA ILE A 10 47.30 27.04 23.41
C ILE A 10 45.89 27.49 23.05
N VAL A 11 45.62 28.80 23.07
CA VAL A 11 44.32 29.37 22.67
C VAL A 11 44.05 29.14 21.17
N SER A 12 45.11 29.33 20.32
CA SER A 12 44.96 29.10 18.88
C SER A 12 44.69 27.60 18.54
N THR A 13 45.38 26.67 19.22
CA THR A 13 45.09 25.20 19.05
C THR A 13 43.73 24.81 19.59
N LEU A 14 43.25 25.39 20.68
CA LEU A 14 41.92 25.12 21.21
C LEU A 14 40.82 25.65 20.26
N LEU A 15 41.00 26.83 19.67
CA LEU A 15 40.09 27.39 18.65
C LEU A 15 40.08 26.55 17.38
N LEU A 16 41.25 26.02 16.95
CA LEU A 16 41.31 25.11 15.79
C LEU A 16 40.61 23.76 16.07
N PHE A 17 40.74 23.24 17.28
CA PHE A 17 40.06 21.97 17.68
C PHE A 17 38.52 22.13 17.76
N TRP A 18 38.03 23.27 18.20
CA TRP A 18 36.61 23.57 18.25
C TRP A 18 36.00 23.74 16.86
N SER A 19 36.77 24.27 15.89
CA SER A 19 36.28 24.39 14.49
C SER A 19 36.17 23.04 13.77
N ILE A 20 36.91 21.99 14.19
CA ILE A 20 36.84 20.64 13.57
C ILE A 20 35.66 19.85 14.11
N ILE A 21 35.26 20.04 15.36
CA ILE A 21 34.10 19.30 15.98
C ILE A 21 32.77 19.84 15.46
N GLY A 22 32.69 21.07 15.01
CA GLY A 22 31.47 21.68 14.46
C GLY A 22 31.03 21.17 13.09
N CYS A 23 31.93 20.54 12.30
CA CYS A 23 31.60 20.11 10.93
C CYS A 23 30.85 18.77 10.83
N ALA A 24 30.91 17.90 11.84
CA ALA A 24 30.27 16.58 11.78
C ALA A 24 28.73 16.63 11.91
N GLY A 25 28.18 17.70 12.46
CA GLY A 25 26.73 17.89 12.63
C GLY A 25 26.02 18.58 11.45
N LEU A 26 26.76 19.10 10.46
CA LEU A 26 26.20 19.86 9.33
C LEU A 26 25.78 18.98 8.13
N TYR A 27 26.17 17.72 8.11
CA TYR A 27 25.78 16.74 7.11
C TYR A 27 24.85 15.70 7.73
N GLY A 28 23.58 16.04 7.89
CA GLY A 28 22.57 15.13 8.42
C GLY A 28 21.65 14.63 7.31
N GLN A 29 21.73 13.34 6.97
CA GLN A 29 20.62 12.68 6.27
C GLN A 29 19.53 12.41 7.29
N ARG A 30 18.34 12.92 7.04
CA ARG A 30 17.15 12.60 7.82
C ARG A 30 16.22 11.75 6.97
N ALA A 31 15.83 10.59 7.49
CA ALA A 31 14.81 9.77 6.88
C ALA A 31 13.62 9.65 7.84
N SER A 32 12.44 9.92 7.33
CA SER A 32 11.19 9.58 8.01
C SER A 32 10.50 8.48 7.23
N ARG A 33 9.97 7.47 7.96
CA ARG A 33 9.24 6.37 7.36
C ARG A 33 7.90 6.22 8.03
N TYR A 34 6.89 6.03 7.20
CA TYR A 34 5.55 5.68 7.58
C TYR A 34 5.16 4.39 6.87
N THR A 35 4.73 3.36 7.60
CA THR A 35 4.49 2.06 7.02
C THR A 35 3.32 1.32 7.66
N SER A 36 2.52 0.66 6.82
CA SER A 36 1.63 -0.42 7.21
C SER A 36 1.90 -1.64 6.33
N SER A 37 1.60 -2.84 6.79
CA SER A 37 1.91 -4.07 6.06
C SER A 37 0.77 -5.08 6.18
N VAL A 38 0.29 -5.53 5.02
CA VAL A 38 -0.70 -6.63 4.95
C VAL A 38 -0.13 -7.91 5.55
N VAL A 39 1.16 -8.18 5.32
CA VAL A 39 1.82 -9.37 5.86
C VAL A 39 1.92 -9.31 7.39
N GLU A 40 2.29 -8.15 7.96
CA GLU A 40 2.35 -7.97 9.41
C GLU A 40 0.96 -8.07 10.05
N TYR A 41 -0.06 -7.53 9.40
CA TYR A 41 -1.44 -7.62 9.85
C TYR A 41 -1.97 -9.06 9.86
N LEU A 42 -1.77 -9.82 8.76
CA LEU A 42 -2.32 -11.17 8.60
C LEU A 42 -1.51 -12.25 9.30
N TYR A 43 -0.18 -12.12 9.33
CA TYR A 43 0.76 -13.15 9.78
C TYR A 43 1.64 -12.64 10.92
N ALA A 44 1.03 -12.02 11.91
CA ALA A 44 1.73 -11.47 13.08
C ALA A 44 2.50 -12.56 13.87
N ASP A 45 1.93 -13.75 13.97
CA ASP A 45 2.62 -14.92 14.53
C ASP A 45 3.26 -15.75 13.41
N LYS A 46 4.55 -15.51 13.21
CA LYS A 46 5.35 -16.20 12.17
C LYS A 46 5.47 -17.72 12.35
N ARG A 47 5.06 -18.25 13.51
CA ARG A 47 5.14 -19.69 13.83
C ARG A 47 4.00 -20.50 13.21
N TYR A 48 2.92 -19.87 12.84
CA TYR A 48 1.74 -20.53 12.29
C TYR A 48 1.46 -20.02 10.87
N ALA A 49 1.96 -20.77 9.87
CA ALA A 49 1.53 -20.60 8.49
C ALA A 49 0.37 -21.55 8.23
N GLU A 50 -0.85 -21.02 8.21
CA GLU A 50 -2.01 -21.82 7.79
C GLU A 50 -1.94 -22.07 6.28
N THR A 51 -2.11 -23.32 5.87
CA THR A 51 -2.15 -23.66 4.44
C THR A 51 -3.49 -23.16 3.86
N PRO A 52 -3.45 -22.28 2.84
CA PRO A 52 -4.68 -21.81 2.22
C PRO A 52 -5.45 -22.95 1.57
N ALA A 53 -6.77 -22.96 1.75
CA ALA A 53 -7.66 -23.88 1.05
C ALA A 53 -7.90 -23.42 -0.41
N ILE A 54 -8.58 -24.26 -1.20
CA ILE A 54 -9.03 -23.86 -2.54
C ILE A 54 -10.14 -22.81 -2.41
N PRO A 55 -10.03 -21.64 -3.05
CA PRO A 55 -11.07 -20.62 -2.99
C PRO A 55 -12.36 -21.08 -3.66
N HIS A 56 -13.48 -20.81 -2.99
CA HIS A 56 -14.83 -21.02 -3.50
C HIS A 56 -15.50 -19.67 -3.74
N LEU A 57 -15.39 -19.16 -4.96
CA LEU A 57 -15.91 -17.85 -5.35
C LEU A 57 -17.36 -17.97 -5.80
N SER A 58 -18.31 -17.61 -4.94
CA SER A 58 -19.75 -17.65 -5.23
C SER A 58 -20.23 -16.32 -5.82
N LEU A 59 -20.42 -16.28 -7.14
CA LEU A 59 -20.81 -15.08 -7.88
C LEU A 59 -22.30 -14.74 -7.72
N PRO A 60 -22.70 -13.46 -7.64
CA PRO A 60 -21.83 -12.30 -7.57
C PRO A 60 -21.21 -12.10 -6.17
N LEU A 61 -19.99 -11.55 -6.13
CA LEU A 61 -19.20 -11.37 -4.92
C LEU A 61 -19.65 -10.16 -4.09
N HIS A 62 -19.55 -10.26 -2.78
CA HIS A 62 -19.57 -9.15 -1.86
C HIS A 62 -18.13 -8.82 -1.46
N VAL A 63 -17.66 -7.64 -1.76
CA VAL A 63 -16.25 -7.26 -1.61
C VAL A 63 -16.11 -6.20 -0.50
N GLY A 64 -15.22 -6.43 0.45
CA GLY A 64 -14.76 -5.42 1.41
C GLY A 64 -13.52 -4.72 0.89
N VAL A 65 -13.35 -3.44 1.20
CA VAL A 65 -12.11 -2.69 1.00
C VAL A 65 -11.73 -1.98 2.28
N ALA A 66 -10.47 -2.10 2.70
CA ALA A 66 -9.99 -1.54 3.96
C ALA A 66 -8.49 -1.24 3.92
N PHE A 67 -8.07 -0.21 4.67
CA PHE A 67 -6.65 -0.03 5.00
C PHE A 67 -6.27 -0.88 6.21
N VAL A 68 -5.16 -1.62 6.11
CA VAL A 68 -4.59 -2.31 7.28
C VAL A 68 -4.06 -1.29 8.30
N PRO A 69 -4.12 -1.61 9.60
CA PRO A 69 -3.60 -0.75 10.65
C PRO A 69 -2.12 -0.43 10.46
N GLU A 70 -1.73 0.73 10.98
CA GLU A 70 -0.34 1.16 10.98
C GLU A 70 0.53 0.27 11.86
N SER A 71 1.74 -0.01 11.40
CA SER A 71 2.76 -0.68 12.21
C SER A 71 3.23 0.24 13.34
N LYS A 72 3.39 -0.30 14.54
CA LYS A 72 3.94 0.44 15.68
C LYS A 72 5.37 0.94 15.43
N ALA A 73 6.12 0.28 14.54
CA ALA A 73 7.48 0.62 14.18
C ALA A 73 7.62 1.84 13.25
N GLY A 74 6.53 2.28 12.60
CA GLY A 74 6.54 3.31 11.56
C GLY A 74 6.13 4.73 12.00
N ARG A 75 6.00 5.01 13.28
CA ARG A 75 5.45 6.29 13.79
C ARG A 75 6.46 7.44 13.84
N THR A 76 7.16 7.73 12.77
CA THR A 76 8.00 8.94 12.67
C THR A 76 7.51 9.84 11.54
N GLY A 77 6.48 10.65 11.79
CA GLY A 77 6.02 11.66 10.83
C GLY A 77 4.60 11.43 10.33
N GLY A 78 3.99 12.45 9.75
CA GLY A 78 2.58 12.49 9.35
C GLY A 78 2.20 11.43 8.34
N GLY A 79 1.45 10.44 8.78
CA GLY A 79 0.81 9.45 7.92
C GLY A 79 -0.39 10.03 7.15
N LEU A 80 -1.03 9.19 6.35
CA LEU A 80 -2.27 9.55 5.67
C LEU A 80 -3.37 9.91 6.67
N SER A 81 -4.05 11.00 6.42
CA SER A 81 -5.27 11.32 7.14
C SER A 81 -6.37 10.31 6.81
N GLU A 82 -7.30 10.09 7.73
CA GLU A 82 -8.44 9.20 7.48
C GLU A 82 -9.25 9.65 6.25
N LYS A 83 -9.35 10.95 6.02
CA LYS A 83 -10.01 11.51 4.83
C LYS A 83 -9.33 11.02 3.53
N GLU A 84 -8.00 11.10 3.42
CA GLU A 84 -7.26 10.63 2.25
C GLU A 84 -7.41 9.13 2.04
N ARG A 85 -7.44 8.36 3.13
CA ARG A 85 -7.71 6.90 3.07
C ARG A 85 -9.10 6.62 2.52
N MET A 86 -10.12 7.29 3.06
CA MET A 86 -11.51 7.10 2.61
C MET A 86 -11.70 7.50 1.16
N GLU A 87 -11.13 8.62 0.72
CA GLU A 87 -11.19 9.06 -0.69
C GLU A 87 -10.59 8.02 -1.64
N LEU A 88 -9.48 7.37 -1.27
CA LEU A 88 -8.90 6.30 -2.09
C LEU A 88 -9.78 5.04 -2.08
N LEU A 89 -10.29 4.64 -0.92
CA LEU A 89 -11.20 3.48 -0.82
C LEU A 89 -12.47 3.68 -1.65
N ASP A 90 -13.03 4.89 -1.65
CA ASP A 90 -14.19 5.23 -2.47
C ASP A 90 -13.87 5.17 -3.98
N ARG A 91 -12.71 5.67 -4.41
CA ARG A 91 -12.24 5.57 -5.80
C ARG A 91 -12.11 4.11 -6.25
N ILE A 92 -11.45 3.28 -5.46
CA ILE A 92 -11.30 1.85 -5.72
C ILE A 92 -12.67 1.17 -5.79
N SER A 93 -13.55 1.47 -4.83
CA SER A 93 -14.91 0.95 -4.79
C SER A 93 -15.71 1.30 -6.04
N ALA A 94 -15.59 2.53 -6.53
CA ALA A 94 -16.26 2.99 -7.75
C ALA A 94 -15.80 2.20 -8.99
N GLU A 95 -14.51 1.85 -9.10
CA GLU A 95 -14.02 1.04 -10.21
C GLU A 95 -14.51 -0.41 -10.13
N PHE A 96 -14.49 -1.01 -8.96
CA PHE A 96 -14.97 -2.39 -8.79
C PHE A 96 -16.49 -2.54 -8.95
N LYS A 97 -17.29 -1.52 -8.59
CA LYS A 97 -18.76 -1.52 -8.79
C LYS A 97 -19.18 -1.66 -10.25
N LYS A 98 -18.30 -1.33 -11.19
CA LYS A 98 -18.55 -1.48 -12.64
C LYS A 98 -18.51 -2.94 -13.10
N LEU A 99 -18.03 -3.85 -12.25
CA LEU A 99 -17.83 -5.26 -12.60
C LEU A 99 -19.12 -6.06 -12.37
N SER A 100 -19.60 -6.74 -13.40
CA SER A 100 -20.86 -7.50 -13.36
C SER A 100 -20.89 -8.63 -12.33
N PHE A 101 -19.72 -9.18 -11.97
CA PHE A 101 -19.57 -10.24 -10.97
C PHE A 101 -19.42 -9.72 -9.54
N VAL A 102 -19.47 -8.41 -9.32
CA VAL A 102 -19.48 -7.77 -8.00
C VAL A 102 -20.88 -7.29 -7.70
N LYS A 103 -21.46 -7.76 -6.59
CA LYS A 103 -22.81 -7.36 -6.16
C LYS A 103 -22.79 -6.10 -5.32
N ASN A 104 -21.88 -6.07 -4.35
CA ASN A 104 -21.73 -4.96 -3.42
C ASN A 104 -20.27 -4.77 -3.05
N ILE A 105 -19.92 -3.52 -2.76
CA ILE A 105 -18.63 -3.17 -2.19
C ILE A 105 -18.89 -2.39 -0.90
N GLU A 106 -18.25 -2.87 0.16
CA GLU A 106 -18.33 -2.30 1.49
C GLU A 106 -16.99 -1.66 1.83
N VAL A 107 -17.00 -0.36 2.09
CA VAL A 107 -15.82 0.35 2.62
C VAL A 107 -15.79 0.14 4.12
N ILE A 108 -14.73 -0.50 4.61
CA ILE A 108 -14.58 -0.87 6.01
C ILE A 108 -13.61 0.11 6.66
N PRO A 109 -14.07 0.90 7.66
CA PRO A 109 -13.19 1.80 8.40
C PRO A 109 -12.04 1.05 9.08
N SER A 110 -10.85 1.65 9.09
CA SER A 110 -9.65 1.07 9.69
C SER A 110 -9.80 0.71 11.19
N ALA A 111 -10.74 1.35 11.88
CA ALA A 111 -11.06 1.06 13.28
C ALA A 111 -11.58 -0.38 13.55
N TYR A 112 -12.13 -1.05 12.53
CA TYR A 112 -12.57 -2.46 12.64
C TYR A 112 -11.42 -3.45 12.45
N LEU A 113 -10.29 -3.01 11.92
CA LEU A 113 -9.11 -3.85 11.75
C LEU A 113 -8.22 -3.73 12.98
N THR A 114 -8.21 -4.77 13.81
CA THR A 114 -7.35 -4.82 14.99
C THR A 114 -5.90 -4.99 14.57
N PRO A 115 -4.94 -4.20 15.09
CA PRO A 115 -3.52 -4.42 14.81
C PRO A 115 -3.12 -5.87 15.13
N ASN A 116 -2.46 -6.54 14.18
CA ASN A 116 -2.10 -7.96 14.25
C ASN A 116 -3.31 -8.92 14.38
N GLY A 117 -4.49 -8.48 13.95
CA GLY A 117 -5.73 -9.25 14.12
C GLY A 117 -5.84 -10.52 13.26
N GLY A 118 -5.04 -10.60 12.20
CA GLY A 118 -4.94 -11.78 11.36
C GLY A 118 -6.26 -12.18 10.67
N PHE A 119 -6.31 -13.42 10.22
CA PHE A 119 -7.52 -13.95 9.59
C PHE A 119 -8.69 -14.08 10.57
N ALA A 120 -8.44 -14.23 11.87
CA ALA A 120 -9.50 -14.25 12.88
C ALA A 120 -10.30 -12.94 12.89
N ASN A 121 -9.61 -11.78 12.77
CA ASN A 121 -10.28 -10.50 12.64
C ASN A 121 -11.01 -10.37 11.30
N LEU A 122 -10.45 -10.90 10.19
CA LEU A 122 -11.14 -10.93 8.91
C LEU A 122 -12.42 -11.77 8.94
N ASP A 123 -12.43 -12.88 9.66
CA ASP A 123 -13.64 -13.71 9.85
C ASP A 123 -14.74 -12.97 10.62
N GLN A 124 -14.37 -12.16 11.62
CA GLN A 124 -15.30 -11.26 12.30
C GLN A 124 -15.88 -10.21 11.35
N ILE A 125 -15.03 -9.53 10.59
CA ILE A 125 -15.42 -8.52 9.59
C ILE A 125 -16.34 -9.17 8.52
N ARG A 126 -15.99 -10.34 8.03
CA ARG A 126 -16.81 -11.12 7.09
C ARG A 126 -18.21 -11.33 7.61
N THR A 127 -18.34 -11.74 8.87
CA THR A 127 -19.63 -11.99 9.51
C THR A 127 -20.42 -10.70 9.70
N MET A 128 -19.76 -9.62 10.14
CA MET A 128 -20.41 -8.34 10.41
C MET A 128 -20.90 -7.64 9.14
N HIS A 129 -20.12 -7.68 8.07
CA HIS A 129 -20.38 -6.94 6.83
C HIS A 129 -20.91 -7.82 5.69
N GLY A 130 -20.99 -9.15 5.87
CA GLY A 130 -21.49 -10.07 4.86
C GLY A 130 -20.65 -10.11 3.60
N ILE A 131 -19.33 -9.94 3.72
CA ILE A 131 -18.39 -9.93 2.59
C ILE A 131 -17.78 -11.31 2.36
N ASP A 132 -17.49 -11.63 1.10
CA ASP A 132 -16.83 -12.88 0.69
C ASP A 132 -15.31 -12.67 0.50
N VAL A 133 -14.96 -11.56 -0.11
CA VAL A 133 -13.59 -11.20 -0.51
C VAL A 133 -13.23 -9.84 0.09
N ILE A 134 -11.97 -9.64 0.44
CA ILE A 134 -11.48 -8.35 0.95
C ILE A 134 -10.24 -7.89 0.20
N ALA A 135 -10.23 -6.61 -0.19
CA ALA A 135 -9.04 -5.90 -0.64
C ALA A 135 -8.42 -5.15 0.55
N LEU A 136 -7.26 -5.60 0.98
CA LEU A 136 -6.48 -4.99 2.05
C LEU A 136 -5.44 -4.05 1.46
N LEU A 137 -5.52 -2.77 1.81
CA LEU A 137 -4.58 -1.76 1.37
C LEU A 137 -3.52 -1.51 2.44
N SER A 138 -2.27 -1.46 2.03
CA SER A 138 -1.15 -0.98 2.84
C SER A 138 -0.49 0.23 2.21
N TYR A 139 0.17 1.03 3.04
CA TYR A 139 0.84 2.25 2.64
C TYR A 139 2.24 2.28 3.23
N ASP A 140 3.24 2.54 2.40
CA ASP A 140 4.62 2.75 2.81
C ASP A 140 5.15 4.02 2.12
N GLN A 141 5.63 4.96 2.93
CA GLN A 141 6.26 6.17 2.42
C GLN A 141 7.56 6.44 3.15
N VAL A 142 8.60 6.69 2.39
CA VAL A 142 9.90 7.07 2.90
C VAL A 142 10.26 8.43 2.34
N GLN A 143 10.61 9.36 3.23
CA GLN A 143 11.09 10.68 2.88
C GLN A 143 12.55 10.82 3.33
N HIS A 144 13.44 11.09 2.38
CA HIS A 144 14.83 11.40 2.63
C HIS A 144 15.07 12.89 2.43
N THR A 145 15.81 13.50 3.33
CA THR A 145 16.23 14.89 3.22
C THR A 145 17.75 14.96 3.35
N ASP A 146 18.41 15.46 2.31
CA ASP A 146 19.85 15.66 2.28
C ASP A 146 20.15 17.16 2.42
N GLN A 147 20.92 17.50 3.44
CA GLN A 147 21.41 18.88 3.61
C GLN A 147 22.64 19.07 2.73
N GLY A 148 22.51 19.89 1.68
CA GLY A 148 23.62 20.20 0.78
C GLY A 148 24.59 21.24 1.36
N LEU A 149 25.78 21.37 0.75
CA LEU A 149 26.78 22.38 1.11
C LEU A 149 26.28 23.83 1.08
N LEU A 150 25.24 24.10 0.26
CA LEU A 150 24.59 25.41 0.19
C LEU A 150 23.85 25.79 1.47
N SER A 151 23.61 24.83 2.39
CA SER A 151 23.06 25.12 3.72
C SER A 151 23.96 26.05 4.55
N LEU A 152 25.27 26.13 4.24
CA LEU A 152 26.17 27.07 4.88
C LEU A 152 25.84 28.55 4.57
N SER A 153 25.17 28.81 3.45
CA SER A 153 24.72 30.16 3.09
C SER A 153 23.54 30.67 3.94
N TYR A 154 22.90 29.78 4.69
CA TYR A 154 21.76 30.10 5.59
C TYR A 154 22.13 30.94 6.80
N TRP A 155 23.41 31.10 7.06
CA TRP A 155 23.90 31.98 8.13
C TRP A 155 23.51 33.47 7.91
N THR A 156 23.06 33.80 6.71
CA THR A 156 22.40 35.10 6.45
C THR A 156 20.90 34.90 6.42
N ILE A 157 20.13 35.76 7.07
CA ILE A 157 18.66 35.71 7.10
C ILE A 157 18.08 35.62 5.67
N VAL A 158 18.67 36.30 4.71
CA VAL A 158 18.27 36.32 3.30
C VAL A 158 18.52 34.96 2.63
N GLY A 159 19.68 34.32 2.90
CA GLY A 159 20.03 33.03 2.33
C GLY A 159 19.06 31.93 2.72
N ALA A 160 18.55 31.93 3.95
CA ALA A 160 17.59 30.95 4.44
C ALA A 160 16.24 30.96 3.69
N TYR A 161 15.88 32.09 3.09
CA TYR A 161 14.62 32.26 2.35
C TYR A 161 14.73 32.03 0.84
N ILE A 162 15.91 32.25 0.28
CA ILE A 162 16.10 32.32 -1.19
C ILE A 162 16.80 31.06 -1.73
N ILE A 163 17.77 30.51 -0.99
CA ILE A 163 18.63 29.45 -1.50
C ILE A 163 18.01 28.08 -1.14
N LYS A 164 17.64 27.31 -2.16
CA LYS A 164 17.19 25.92 -2.03
C LYS A 164 18.41 25.01 -1.87
N GLY A 165 18.77 24.69 -0.62
CA GLY A 165 19.96 23.88 -0.31
C GLY A 165 19.65 22.48 0.17
N GLU A 166 18.38 22.18 0.47
CA GLU A 166 17.94 20.87 0.91
C GLU A 166 17.24 20.14 -0.25
N LYS A 167 17.73 18.96 -0.57
CA LYS A 167 17.09 18.05 -1.53
C LYS A 167 16.25 17.06 -0.74
N ASN A 168 15.02 16.86 -1.18
CA ASN A 168 14.09 15.89 -0.61
C ASN A 168 13.68 14.90 -1.68
N ASP A 169 13.55 13.67 -1.25
CA ASP A 169 13.18 12.52 -2.06
C ASP A 169 12.08 11.76 -1.30
N THR A 170 10.90 11.70 -1.90
CA THR A 170 9.74 11.03 -1.32
C THR A 170 9.34 9.85 -2.19
N SER A 171 9.58 8.64 -1.69
CA SER A 171 9.15 7.40 -2.31
C SER A 171 7.89 6.90 -1.62
N THR A 172 6.84 6.67 -2.41
CA THR A 172 5.54 6.21 -1.91
C THR A 172 5.13 4.92 -2.60
N MET A 173 4.65 3.96 -1.82
CA MET A 173 4.03 2.73 -2.30
C MET A 173 2.70 2.51 -1.60
N ILE A 174 1.67 2.23 -2.39
CA ILE A 174 0.39 1.70 -1.92
C ILE A 174 0.24 0.32 -2.52
N ASP A 175 -0.15 -0.65 -1.72
CA ASP A 175 -0.31 -2.01 -2.17
C ASP A 175 -1.69 -2.52 -1.79
N ALA A 176 -2.42 -3.05 -2.78
CA ALA A 176 -3.71 -3.70 -2.57
C ALA A 176 -3.56 -5.21 -2.76
N ALA A 177 -3.79 -5.97 -1.71
CA ALA A 177 -3.80 -7.42 -1.73
C ALA A 177 -5.22 -7.94 -1.54
N VAL A 178 -5.73 -8.71 -2.51
CA VAL A 178 -7.10 -9.22 -2.52
C VAL A 178 -7.11 -10.66 -2.06
N TYR A 179 -7.90 -10.92 -1.01
CA TYR A 179 -8.02 -12.25 -0.37
C TYR A 179 -9.45 -12.78 -0.43
N ASP A 180 -9.58 -14.06 -0.71
CA ASP A 180 -10.75 -14.82 -0.32
C ASP A 180 -10.63 -15.14 1.17
N ILE A 181 -11.58 -14.64 1.98
CA ILE A 181 -11.48 -14.70 3.43
C ILE A 181 -11.61 -16.16 3.90
N SER A 182 -12.52 -16.91 3.29
CA SER A 182 -12.84 -18.29 3.69
C SER A 182 -11.67 -19.24 3.48
N SER A 183 -10.99 -19.17 2.34
CA SER A 183 -9.85 -20.03 2.02
C SER A 183 -8.53 -19.46 2.51
N ARG A 184 -8.50 -18.18 2.95
CA ARG A 184 -7.28 -17.44 3.35
C ARG A 184 -6.27 -17.28 2.20
N LYS A 185 -6.72 -17.49 0.96
CA LYS A 185 -5.85 -17.41 -0.21
C LYS A 185 -5.85 -16.02 -0.81
N MET A 186 -4.65 -15.50 -1.07
CA MET A 186 -4.48 -14.30 -1.88
C MET A 186 -4.83 -14.62 -3.33
N LEU A 187 -5.80 -13.90 -3.88
CA LEU A 187 -6.26 -14.03 -5.25
C LEU A 187 -5.32 -13.30 -6.22
N PHE A 188 -5.07 -12.03 -5.94
CA PHE A 188 -4.12 -11.20 -6.69
C PHE A 188 -3.67 -10.00 -5.86
N ARG A 189 -2.67 -9.29 -6.37
CA ARG A 189 -2.08 -8.12 -5.74
C ARG A 189 -1.80 -7.05 -6.79
N ALA A 190 -1.98 -5.78 -6.42
CA ALA A 190 -1.68 -4.65 -7.28
C ALA A 190 -0.93 -3.57 -6.49
N PRO A 191 0.31 -3.22 -6.87
CA PRO A 191 1.03 -2.10 -6.29
C PRO A 191 0.77 -0.82 -7.08
N GLY A 192 0.78 0.32 -6.37
CA GLY A 192 0.90 1.65 -6.96
C GLY A 192 2.10 2.35 -6.35
N THR A 193 2.99 2.89 -7.16
CA THR A 193 4.24 3.52 -6.70
C THR A 193 4.37 4.93 -7.22
N SER A 194 5.08 5.76 -6.47
CA SER A 194 5.45 7.12 -6.85
C SER A 194 6.82 7.48 -6.28
N HIS A 195 7.51 8.36 -7.00
CA HIS A 195 8.79 8.90 -6.59
C HIS A 195 8.82 10.40 -6.90
N VAL A 196 8.76 11.24 -5.86
CA VAL A 196 8.73 12.68 -5.96
C VAL A 196 10.07 13.25 -5.50
N LYS A 197 10.73 14.01 -6.37
CA LYS A 197 11.96 14.73 -6.06
C LYS A 197 11.64 16.20 -5.88
N GLY A 198 12.00 16.75 -4.73
CA GLY A 198 11.81 18.15 -4.40
C GLY A 198 13.08 18.83 -3.95
N SER A 199 13.00 20.13 -3.78
CA SER A 199 14.03 20.92 -3.13
C SER A 199 13.39 22.04 -2.33
N ALA A 200 13.95 22.33 -1.17
CA ALA A 200 13.38 23.31 -0.24
C ALA A 200 14.46 24.22 0.35
N THR A 201 14.02 25.32 0.93
CA THR A 201 14.83 26.09 1.88
C THR A 201 14.55 25.56 3.29
N PRO A 202 15.44 25.75 4.28
CA PRO A 202 15.18 25.30 5.65
C PRO A 202 13.89 25.86 6.24
N VAL A 203 13.45 27.04 5.80
CA VAL A 203 12.25 27.71 6.31
C VAL A 203 10.97 27.02 5.82
N ASN A 204 10.94 26.54 4.58
CA ASN A 204 9.76 25.93 3.98
C ASN A 204 9.86 24.39 3.83
N LEU A 205 10.91 23.75 4.35
CA LEU A 205 11.14 22.31 4.21
C LEU A 205 9.93 21.47 4.67
N SER A 206 9.39 21.78 5.84
CA SER A 206 8.25 21.00 6.39
C SER A 206 6.99 21.12 5.55
N GLU A 207 6.75 22.27 4.92
CA GLU A 207 5.64 22.46 3.98
C GLU A 207 5.88 21.69 2.69
N GLN A 208 7.09 21.76 2.14
CA GLN A 208 7.46 21.03 0.94
C GLN A 208 7.34 19.52 1.13
N LEU A 209 7.83 18.98 2.25
CA LEU A 209 7.68 17.55 2.56
C LEU A 209 6.21 17.11 2.64
N ARG A 210 5.32 17.96 3.19
CA ARG A 210 3.87 17.67 3.18
C ARG A 210 3.29 17.68 1.76
N MET A 211 3.72 18.62 0.92
CA MET A 211 3.29 18.70 -0.48
C MET A 211 3.77 17.47 -1.27
N ASP A 212 5.04 17.10 -1.13
CA ASP A 212 5.62 15.93 -1.78
C ASP A 212 4.96 14.63 -1.32
N SER A 213 4.61 14.54 -0.03
CA SER A 213 3.85 13.41 0.53
C SER A 213 2.49 13.25 -0.12
N ARG A 214 1.71 14.33 -0.25
CA ARG A 214 0.38 14.30 -0.88
C ARG A 214 0.47 14.00 -2.36
N GLU A 215 1.41 14.60 -3.07
CA GLU A 215 1.63 14.33 -4.49
C GLU A 215 2.08 12.89 -4.72
N GLY A 216 2.98 12.37 -3.88
CA GLY A 216 3.41 10.99 -3.87
C GLY A 216 2.23 10.03 -3.68
N PHE A 217 1.38 10.31 -2.69
CA PHE A 217 0.18 9.53 -2.44
C PHE A 217 -0.81 9.57 -3.61
N ARG A 218 -1.08 10.75 -4.18
CA ARG A 218 -1.98 10.91 -5.31
C ARG A 218 -1.51 10.11 -6.52
N THR A 219 -0.26 10.25 -6.89
CA THR A 219 0.35 9.55 -8.04
C THR A 219 0.40 8.03 -7.81
N ALA A 220 0.76 7.57 -6.61
CA ALA A 220 0.74 6.15 -6.26
C ALA A 220 -0.70 5.58 -6.30
N SER A 221 -1.70 6.37 -5.86
CA SER A 221 -3.12 5.99 -5.93
C SER A 221 -3.61 5.83 -7.37
N ASP A 222 -3.24 6.74 -8.26
CA ASP A 222 -3.61 6.68 -9.69
C ASP A 222 -2.99 5.43 -10.34
N ASN A 223 -1.72 5.16 -10.09
CA ASN A 223 -1.02 3.97 -10.57
C ASN A 223 -1.61 2.67 -10.00
N LEU A 224 -2.02 2.68 -8.73
CA LEU A 224 -2.69 1.54 -8.10
C LEU A 224 -3.98 1.18 -8.84
N VAL A 225 -4.84 2.15 -9.14
CA VAL A 225 -6.13 1.91 -9.82
C VAL A 225 -5.91 1.28 -11.19
N VAL A 226 -4.94 1.77 -11.97
CA VAL A 226 -4.60 1.19 -13.28
C VAL A 226 -4.08 -0.24 -13.13
N ASN A 227 -3.13 -0.46 -12.23
CA ASN A 227 -2.56 -1.79 -11.99
C ASN A 227 -3.60 -2.77 -11.45
N LEU A 228 -4.55 -2.31 -10.66
CA LEU A 228 -5.61 -3.14 -10.11
C LEU A 228 -6.51 -3.72 -11.21
N GLN A 229 -6.83 -2.92 -12.24
CA GLN A 229 -7.59 -3.39 -13.40
C GLN A 229 -6.80 -4.44 -14.19
N ASP A 230 -5.52 -4.21 -14.48
CA ASP A 230 -4.65 -5.18 -15.16
C ASP A 230 -4.52 -6.50 -14.39
N GLN A 231 -4.25 -6.43 -13.09
CA GLN A 231 -4.12 -7.62 -12.25
C GLN A 231 -5.43 -8.40 -12.12
N LEU A 232 -6.57 -7.72 -12.10
CA LEU A 232 -7.87 -8.36 -12.12
C LEU A 232 -8.11 -9.12 -13.43
N ASP A 233 -7.75 -8.56 -14.58
CA ASP A 233 -7.92 -9.23 -15.87
C ASP A 233 -6.98 -10.44 -16.00
N ARG A 234 -5.75 -10.34 -15.52
CA ARG A 234 -4.83 -11.49 -15.39
C ARG A 234 -5.40 -12.56 -14.45
N PHE A 235 -6.01 -12.17 -13.34
CA PHE A 235 -6.64 -13.09 -12.41
C PHE A 235 -7.82 -13.83 -13.06
N LYS A 236 -8.68 -13.14 -13.81
CA LYS A 236 -9.78 -13.77 -14.58
C LYS A 236 -9.25 -14.83 -15.57
N THR A 237 -8.14 -14.53 -16.24
CA THR A 237 -7.47 -15.48 -17.15
C THR A 237 -6.95 -16.67 -16.38
N LYS A 238 -6.25 -16.45 -15.26
CA LYS A 238 -5.71 -17.50 -14.40
C LYS A 238 -6.80 -18.45 -13.86
N VAL A 239 -7.94 -17.91 -13.45
CA VAL A 239 -9.08 -18.74 -12.98
C VAL A 239 -9.60 -19.66 -14.08
N LYS A 240 -9.60 -19.21 -15.35
CA LYS A 240 -10.02 -20.04 -16.51
C LYS A 240 -9.00 -21.14 -16.83
N GLU A 241 -7.72 -20.81 -16.72
CA GLU A 241 -6.61 -21.73 -17.05
C GLU A 241 -6.37 -22.80 -15.97
N MET A 242 -6.74 -22.48 -14.71
CA MET A 242 -6.47 -23.34 -13.56
C MET A 242 -7.77 -23.71 -12.80
N PRO A 243 -8.70 -24.46 -13.40
CA PRO A 243 -10.00 -24.77 -12.78
C PRO A 243 -9.88 -25.60 -11.50
N ASP A 244 -8.81 -26.38 -11.35
CA ASP A 244 -8.55 -27.17 -10.13
C ASP A 244 -8.05 -26.32 -8.95
N ALA A 245 -7.56 -25.13 -9.22
CA ALA A 245 -7.03 -24.20 -8.21
C ALA A 245 -8.06 -23.19 -7.70
N TYR A 246 -9.22 -23.07 -8.37
CA TYR A 246 -10.28 -22.12 -8.05
C TYR A 246 -11.65 -22.73 -8.38
N VAL A 247 -12.56 -22.77 -7.42
CA VAL A 247 -13.93 -23.16 -7.65
C VAL A 247 -14.79 -21.90 -7.80
N VAL A 248 -15.45 -21.75 -8.95
CA VAL A 248 -16.36 -20.62 -9.20
C VAL A 248 -17.78 -21.18 -9.31
N ALA A 249 -18.63 -20.76 -8.38
CA ALA A 249 -20.05 -21.10 -8.35
C ALA A 249 -20.93 -19.88 -8.65
N GLN A 250 -22.14 -20.10 -9.12
CA GLN A 250 -23.12 -19.03 -9.33
C GLN A 250 -24.23 -19.15 -8.27
N LYS A 251 -24.52 -18.04 -7.57
CA LYS A 251 -25.66 -17.96 -6.65
C LYS A 251 -26.98 -18.04 -7.44
N PRO A 252 -28.03 -18.66 -6.89
CA PRO A 252 -29.34 -18.71 -7.56
C PRO A 252 -29.83 -17.33 -8.00
N GLY A 253 -30.28 -17.21 -9.25
CA GLY A 253 -30.75 -15.94 -9.83
C GLY A 253 -29.68 -15.04 -10.44
N TYR A 254 -28.41 -15.42 -10.39
CA TYR A 254 -27.33 -14.71 -11.09
C TYR A 254 -27.15 -15.27 -12.51
N THR A 255 -27.51 -14.49 -13.52
CA THR A 255 -27.45 -14.89 -14.94
C THR A 255 -26.15 -14.46 -15.63
N GLY A 256 -25.20 -13.84 -14.90
CA GLY A 256 -23.90 -13.42 -15.43
C GLY A 256 -24.02 -12.31 -16.47
N GLY A 257 -23.78 -11.08 -16.08
CA GLY A 257 -23.65 -9.97 -17.05
C GLY A 257 -22.24 -9.97 -17.63
N GLY A 258 -21.99 -10.70 -18.72
CA GLY A 258 -20.69 -10.68 -19.41
C GLY A 258 -20.21 -12.06 -19.87
N SER A 259 -19.27 -12.10 -20.79
CA SER A 259 -18.75 -13.26 -21.53
C SER A 259 -18.37 -14.52 -20.71
N MET A 260 -18.29 -14.45 -19.39
CA MET A 260 -18.06 -15.62 -18.53
C MET A 260 -19.30 -16.52 -18.37
N GLY A 261 -20.51 -15.95 -18.32
CA GLY A 261 -21.75 -16.75 -18.15
C GLY A 261 -22.06 -17.62 -19.36
N ALA A 262 -21.86 -17.12 -20.56
CA ALA A 262 -22.12 -17.87 -21.79
C ALA A 262 -21.16 -19.05 -22.00
N VAL A 263 -19.86 -18.88 -21.68
CA VAL A 263 -18.86 -19.95 -21.82
C VAL A 263 -19.05 -21.05 -20.78
N PHE A 264 -19.42 -20.70 -19.54
CA PHE A 264 -19.72 -21.68 -18.50
C PHE A 264 -21.01 -22.47 -18.76
N SER A 265 -22.04 -21.80 -19.27
CA SER A 265 -23.31 -22.46 -19.65
C SER A 265 -23.13 -23.42 -20.82
N LEU A 266 -22.28 -23.08 -21.81
CA LEU A 266 -21.93 -23.96 -22.95
C LEU A 266 -21.10 -25.16 -22.51
N LEU A 267 -20.18 -25.00 -21.53
CA LEU A 267 -19.40 -26.11 -20.99
C LEU A 267 -20.26 -27.12 -20.22
N LEU A 268 -21.22 -26.65 -19.41
CA LEU A 268 -22.15 -27.52 -18.69
C LEU A 268 -23.12 -28.26 -19.61
N LEU A 269 -23.60 -27.58 -20.67
CA LEU A 269 -24.45 -28.23 -21.70
C LEU A 269 -23.66 -29.23 -22.55
N GLY A 270 -22.40 -28.95 -22.84
CA GLY A 270 -21.49 -29.85 -23.55
C GLY A 270 -21.21 -31.13 -22.77
N LEU A 271 -20.93 -31.04 -21.47
CA LEU A 271 -20.67 -32.17 -20.61
C LEU A 271 -21.96 -33.02 -20.34
N GLY A 272 -23.10 -32.35 -20.15
CA GLY A 272 -24.42 -33.04 -20.02
C GLY A 272 -24.82 -33.76 -21.29
N GLY A 273 -24.64 -33.15 -22.45
CA GLY A 273 -24.94 -33.78 -23.76
C GLY A 273 -24.02 -34.97 -24.07
N PHE A 274 -22.76 -34.89 -23.71
CA PHE A 274 -21.81 -36.01 -23.88
C PHE A 274 -22.11 -37.19 -22.96
N ALA A 275 -22.52 -36.95 -21.73
CA ALA A 275 -22.92 -37.98 -20.79
C ALA A 275 -24.22 -38.72 -21.24
N LEU A 276 -25.22 -37.99 -21.75
CA LEU A 276 -26.45 -38.56 -22.30
C LEU A 276 -26.23 -39.34 -23.60
N TRP A 277 -25.28 -38.88 -24.45
CA TRP A 277 -24.93 -39.58 -25.68
C TRP A 277 -24.19 -40.90 -25.40
N ARG A 278 -23.34 -40.96 -24.37
CA ARG A 278 -22.61 -42.16 -23.96
C ARG A 278 -23.54 -43.20 -23.28
N GLY A 279 -24.54 -42.73 -22.56
CA GLY A 279 -25.53 -43.61 -21.91
C GLY A 279 -26.55 -44.28 -22.87
N ARG A 280 -26.67 -43.84 -24.13
CA ARG A 280 -27.54 -44.43 -25.16
C ARG A 280 -26.86 -45.49 -26.01
N ARG A 281 -25.59 -45.81 -25.79
CA ARG A 281 -24.84 -46.84 -26.54
C ARG A 281 -24.46 -48.06 -25.71
N GLN A 282 -25.08 -48.23 -24.54
CA GLN A 282 -25.13 -49.46 -23.80
C GLN A 282 -26.62 -49.94 -23.79
#